data_c64102e17e35ad6f090e818fb9df0ef1
#
_entry.id   c64102e17e35ad6f090e818fb9df0ef1
#
_cell.length_a   1.000
_cell.length_b   1.000
_cell.length_c   1.000
_cell.angle_alpha   90.00
_cell.angle_beta   90.00
_cell.angle_gamma   90.00
#
_symmetry.space_group_name_H-M   'P 1'
#
loop_
_entity.id
_entity.type
_entity.pdbx_description
1 polymer ?
#
loop_
_entity_poly.entity_id
_entity_poly.type
_entity_poly.pdbx_seq_one_letter_code
_entity_poly.pdbx_strand_id
1 'polypeptide(L)'
;MNFSKSITAAFAVIATFSVSGCLENIKENTPDLSEDGIEFKIEVSDPTDKGATFLITNNGTDKNTWYAFAYDDVNTSPEAAINRKVKELSSEEDGIKSVIQRGSKRIRIDDGLAPATKYIYVVFGLTSEGTIYGKPASCEFKTVHMETTYKVELTAETSSSAELTVTPGGGSTDTWFAFVSDDTTSPAEDLIKKEIGKHEDISKELHSGKKALTFKELEAGKKLRAIITGLDADGEVFGKPAEFAFRLTPEATANDAWKVTYDGYVTPQGAEKPYRKITNTSTDSERYFISVISENNLQTGFDNDINKYIKYAIENLTSTSTGWSKYVFTQTGSMYYTLRTRKSYYAFAIGIDKNGYFTGKFAISDKFHIEGKDWSDVYEKWLGKWEVVDNDGYGYDITIEEDSKADYTLKITGWNGVIDTPIHGVIDDETGNLCLSAYNYGKHDLPTGDGVVSVTKMLVGQAGKYYYGVSDDNSDSYYICTCSLDSKGKNGTMKGYTLQTSSGNITFSMMFYIGIGDTGTYTYGDKSKFPIFPCRMGRAGL
;
A
#
# COMPACT_ATOMS: atom_id res chain seq x y z
N MET A 1 -22.40 -13.96 22.71
CA MET A 1 -22.18 -14.39 24.12
C MET A 1 -20.80 -15.07 24.16
N ASN A 2 -19.92 -14.49 24.83
CA ASN A 2 -18.69 -14.85 25.53
C ASN A 2 -17.58 -13.84 25.26
N PHE A 3 -17.40 -13.04 26.29
CA PHE A 3 -16.31 -12.09 26.44
C PHE A 3 -14.99 -12.83 26.69
N SER A 4 -13.97 -12.57 25.88
CA SER A 4 -12.58 -12.88 26.20
C SER A 4 -11.95 -11.67 26.88
N LYS A 5 -11.55 -11.85 28.14
CA LYS A 5 -10.85 -10.85 28.94
C LYS A 5 -9.40 -10.76 28.49
N SER A 6 -8.99 -9.59 27.99
CA SER A 6 -7.59 -9.23 27.83
C SER A 6 -6.96 -9.06 29.21
N ILE A 7 -5.96 -9.86 29.51
CA ILE A 7 -5.10 -9.68 30.67
C ILE A 7 -3.93 -8.82 30.20
N THR A 8 -3.94 -7.54 30.61
CA THR A 8 -2.80 -6.63 30.49
C THR A 8 -1.86 -6.96 31.65
N ALA A 9 -0.76 -7.62 31.37
CA ALA A 9 0.31 -7.81 32.34
C ALA A 9 1.20 -6.55 32.33
N ALA A 10 0.97 -5.67 33.28
CA ALA A 10 1.89 -4.60 33.62
C ALA A 10 3.01 -5.20 34.47
N PHE A 11 4.22 -5.27 33.95
CA PHE A 11 5.40 -5.57 34.74
C PHE A 11 5.79 -4.28 35.51
N ALA A 12 5.36 -4.22 36.77
CA ALA A 12 5.88 -3.26 37.74
C ALA A 12 7.20 -3.85 38.29
N VAL A 13 8.32 -3.25 37.94
CA VAL A 13 9.58 -3.48 38.65
C VAL A 13 9.48 -2.76 40.00
N ILE A 14 9.09 -3.48 41.03
CA ILE A 14 9.11 -3.00 42.40
C ILE A 14 10.52 -3.25 42.96
N ALA A 15 11.34 -2.20 43.02
CA ALA A 15 12.53 -2.22 43.84
C ALA A 15 12.09 -2.09 45.31
N THR A 16 11.86 -3.22 45.97
CA THR A 16 11.59 -3.27 47.41
C THR A 16 12.90 -3.22 48.17
N PHE A 17 13.25 -2.06 48.65
CA PHE A 17 14.16 -1.97 49.81
C PHE A 17 13.31 -2.13 51.08
N SER A 18 13.35 -3.33 51.66
CA SER A 18 12.75 -3.63 52.96
C SER A 18 13.61 -3.03 54.06
N VAL A 19 13.13 -1.99 54.68
CA VAL A 19 13.59 -1.58 56.02
C VAL A 19 12.46 -1.89 56.99
N SER A 20 12.63 -2.96 57.77
CA SER A 20 11.77 -3.29 58.91
C SER A 20 11.89 -2.20 59.98
N GLY A 21 10.82 -1.44 60.17
CA GLY A 21 10.66 -0.56 61.30
C GLY A 21 9.26 -0.72 61.85
N CYS A 22 9.14 -1.21 63.07
CA CYS A 22 7.90 -1.42 63.81
C CYS A 22 7.05 -0.14 63.86
N LEU A 23 5.78 -0.27 63.47
CA LEU A 23 4.76 0.70 63.81
C LEU A 23 4.35 0.54 65.27
N GLU A 24 4.95 1.29 66.17
CA GLU A 24 4.39 1.55 67.48
C GLU A 24 3.52 2.81 67.44
N ASN A 25 2.35 2.71 68.12
CA ASN A 25 1.38 3.78 68.30
C ASN A 25 2.01 5.08 68.76
N ILE A 26 2.05 6.10 67.91
CA ILE A 26 2.46 7.47 68.31
C ILE A 26 1.18 8.20 68.75
N LYS A 27 1.01 8.38 70.04
CA LYS A 27 0.07 9.33 70.63
C LYS A 27 0.51 10.77 70.28
N GLU A 28 -0.52 11.62 70.04
CA GLU A 28 -0.40 13.07 69.89
C GLU A 28 0.51 13.72 70.96
N ASN A 29 1.76 13.98 70.60
CA ASN A 29 2.66 14.97 71.10
C ASN A 29 3.89 14.97 70.20
N THR A 30 3.77 15.54 69.01
CA THR A 30 4.89 15.83 68.14
C THR A 30 5.61 17.02 68.76
N PRO A 31 6.88 16.86 69.22
CA PRO A 31 7.67 18.00 69.65
C PRO A 31 7.81 18.98 68.47
N ASP A 32 7.82 20.25 68.76
CA ASP A 32 8.18 21.32 67.81
C ASP A 32 9.63 21.08 67.41
N LEU A 33 9.85 20.23 66.39
CA LEU A 33 11.20 19.92 65.89
C LEU A 33 11.77 21.23 65.36
N SER A 34 12.98 21.58 65.81
CA SER A 34 13.76 22.65 65.20
C SER A 34 13.80 22.42 63.70
N GLU A 35 13.81 23.44 62.85
CA GLU A 35 13.84 23.31 61.38
C GLU A 35 14.95 22.35 60.91
N ASP A 36 16.05 22.22 61.66
CA ASP A 36 17.16 21.28 61.39
C ASP A 36 16.80 19.80 61.60
N GLY A 37 15.74 19.49 62.35
CA GLY A 37 15.26 18.12 62.60
C GLY A 37 14.22 17.60 61.61
N ILE A 38 13.87 18.40 60.61
CA ILE A 38 12.88 17.99 59.59
C ILE A 38 13.53 17.04 58.59
N GLU A 39 12.93 15.87 58.40
CA GLU A 39 13.33 14.87 57.42
C GLU A 39 12.20 14.63 56.42
N PHE A 40 12.57 14.46 55.16
CA PHE A 40 11.66 14.18 54.05
C PHE A 40 11.81 12.74 53.57
N LYS A 41 10.73 12.17 53.06
CA LYS A 41 10.69 10.89 52.37
C LYS A 41 9.95 11.04 51.04
N ILE A 42 10.48 10.41 49.98
CA ILE A 42 9.91 10.39 48.65
C ILE A 42 9.59 8.94 48.25
N GLU A 43 8.38 8.70 47.78
CA GLU A 43 8.00 7.47 47.11
C GLU A 43 7.57 7.82 45.70
N VAL A 44 8.19 7.18 44.68
CA VAL A 44 7.86 7.36 43.27
C VAL A 44 7.00 6.24 42.78
N SER A 45 5.97 6.55 41.98
CA SER A 45 5.08 5.59 41.32
C SER A 45 4.64 6.12 39.96
N ASP A 46 4.06 5.21 39.16
CA ASP A 46 3.40 5.50 37.89
C ASP A 46 4.26 6.35 36.94
N PRO A 47 5.50 5.94 36.60
CA PRO A 47 6.30 6.66 35.62
C PRO A 47 5.62 6.60 34.25
N THR A 48 5.58 7.74 33.56
CA THR A 48 5.11 7.90 32.18
C THR A 48 6.26 8.32 31.27
N ASP A 49 6.02 8.49 30.00
CA ASP A 49 6.98 9.03 29.04
C ASP A 49 7.33 10.52 29.29
N LYS A 50 6.55 11.22 30.10
CA LYS A 50 6.69 12.66 30.35
C LYS A 50 6.71 13.05 31.81
N GLY A 51 6.61 12.09 32.73
CA GLY A 51 6.51 12.37 34.14
C GLY A 51 6.42 11.16 35.06
N ALA A 52 6.05 11.42 36.31
CA ALA A 52 5.80 10.39 37.32
C ALA A 52 4.96 10.98 38.48
N THR A 53 4.49 10.10 39.36
CA THR A 53 3.81 10.48 40.59
C THR A 53 4.73 10.32 41.78
N PHE A 54 4.80 11.35 42.66
CA PHE A 54 5.64 11.39 43.85
C PHE A 54 4.76 11.58 45.07
N LEU A 55 4.92 10.72 46.08
CA LEU A 55 4.35 10.92 47.40
C LEU A 55 5.47 11.44 48.31
N ILE A 56 5.32 12.67 48.75
CA ILE A 56 6.25 13.34 49.67
C ILE A 56 5.64 13.38 51.05
N THR A 57 6.38 12.86 52.04
CA THR A 57 6.03 12.92 53.45
C THR A 57 7.16 13.56 54.22
N ASN A 58 6.83 14.22 55.34
CA ASN A 58 7.82 14.74 56.29
C ASN A 58 7.35 14.50 57.72
N ASN A 59 8.29 14.57 58.66
CA ASN A 59 8.04 14.42 60.10
C ASN A 59 7.68 15.75 60.80
N GLY A 60 7.59 16.85 60.02
CA GLY A 60 7.23 18.18 60.50
C GLY A 60 5.73 18.40 60.64
N THR A 61 5.35 19.65 60.85
CA THR A 61 3.97 20.12 60.93
C THR A 61 3.56 20.83 59.64
N ASP A 62 2.26 21.17 59.50
CA ASP A 62 1.76 21.94 58.36
C ASP A 62 2.34 23.38 58.26
N LYS A 63 3.11 23.83 59.25
CA LYS A 63 3.86 25.11 59.20
C LYS A 63 5.14 24.99 58.39
N ASN A 64 5.71 23.77 58.30
CA ASN A 64 6.94 23.54 57.57
C ASN A 64 6.68 23.54 56.06
N THR A 65 7.35 24.45 55.37
CA THR A 65 7.25 24.61 53.92
C THR A 65 8.40 23.89 53.21
N TRP A 66 8.15 23.36 52.03
CA TRP A 66 9.14 22.65 51.26
C TRP A 66 8.95 22.87 49.78
N TYR A 67 9.99 22.55 49.00
CA TYR A 67 9.95 22.53 47.56
C TYR A 67 10.56 21.24 47.02
N ALA A 68 10.11 20.81 45.86
CA ALA A 68 10.64 19.64 45.16
C ALA A 68 10.66 19.85 43.64
N PHE A 69 11.65 19.29 42.98
CA PHE A 69 11.81 19.35 41.52
C PHE A 69 12.59 18.15 41.00
N ALA A 70 12.45 17.88 39.69
CA ALA A 70 13.25 16.89 38.98
C ALA A 70 14.37 17.58 38.19
N TYR A 71 15.51 16.90 38.02
CA TYR A 71 16.59 17.29 37.12
C TYR A 71 17.26 16.06 36.51
N ASP A 72 17.84 16.22 35.32
CA ASP A 72 18.39 15.14 34.46
C ASP A 72 19.91 15.02 34.53
N ASP A 73 20.62 16.02 35.11
CA ASP A 73 22.07 15.95 35.31
C ASP A 73 22.41 15.06 36.52
N VAL A 74 22.42 13.73 36.29
CA VAL A 74 22.69 12.74 37.35
C VAL A 74 24.10 12.84 37.96
N ASN A 75 25.01 13.62 37.38
CA ASN A 75 26.35 13.89 37.94
C ASN A 75 26.37 15.08 38.90
N THR A 76 25.33 15.90 38.92
CA THR A 76 25.19 17.00 39.87
C THR A 76 24.63 16.46 41.18
N SER A 77 25.31 16.75 42.30
CA SER A 77 24.81 16.35 43.60
C SER A 77 23.49 17.05 43.95
N PRO A 78 22.60 16.41 44.75
CA PRO A 78 21.35 17.03 45.19
C PRO A 78 21.53 18.40 45.81
N GLU A 79 22.56 18.59 46.65
CA GLU A 79 22.86 19.88 47.30
C GLU A 79 23.24 20.97 46.28
N ALA A 80 24.03 20.61 45.25
CA ALA A 80 24.41 21.56 44.21
C ALA A 80 23.19 21.96 43.35
N ALA A 81 22.32 20.98 43.01
CA ALA A 81 21.09 21.21 42.27
C ALA A 81 20.10 22.09 43.05
N ILE A 82 19.93 21.83 44.37
CA ILE A 82 19.11 22.62 45.28
C ILE A 82 19.58 24.08 45.31
N ASN A 83 20.89 24.31 45.57
CA ASN A 83 21.45 25.65 45.67
C ASN A 83 21.27 26.44 44.36
N ARG A 84 21.49 25.79 43.21
CA ARG A 84 21.25 26.40 41.89
C ARG A 84 19.78 26.81 41.72
N LYS A 85 18.85 25.90 42.08
CA LYS A 85 17.40 26.12 41.90
C LYS A 85 16.86 27.21 42.85
N VAL A 86 17.31 27.25 44.09
CA VAL A 86 16.93 28.31 45.05
C VAL A 86 17.43 29.67 44.58
N LYS A 87 18.66 29.75 44.05
CA LYS A 87 19.19 30.99 43.48
C LYS A 87 18.37 31.46 42.27
N GLU A 88 17.95 30.54 41.40
CA GLU A 88 17.08 30.83 40.27
C GLU A 88 15.74 31.42 40.75
N LEU A 89 15.03 30.70 41.64
CA LEU A 89 13.74 31.13 42.20
C LEU A 89 13.85 32.47 42.96
N SER A 90 14.96 32.74 43.63
CA SER A 90 15.19 34.01 44.37
C SER A 90 15.39 35.20 43.44
N SER A 91 15.71 34.96 42.15
CA SER A 91 15.87 36.03 41.17
C SER A 91 14.52 36.46 40.53
N GLU A 92 13.46 35.72 40.77
CA GLU A 92 12.13 35.97 40.24
C GLU A 92 11.23 36.64 41.29
N GLU A 93 10.38 37.57 40.89
CA GLU A 93 9.39 38.20 41.76
C GLU A 93 8.40 37.15 42.24
N ASP A 94 8.28 36.97 43.59
CA ASP A 94 7.48 35.90 44.21
C ASP A 94 7.85 34.46 43.82
N GLY A 95 8.99 34.22 43.17
CA GLY A 95 9.40 32.91 42.65
C GLY A 95 9.35 31.80 43.70
N ILE A 96 9.92 32.02 44.89
CA ILE A 96 9.90 31.07 46.01
C ILE A 96 8.48 30.85 46.54
N LYS A 97 7.73 31.92 46.79
CA LYS A 97 6.37 31.84 47.36
C LYS A 97 5.40 31.10 46.47
N SER A 98 5.63 31.15 45.15
CA SER A 98 4.78 30.49 44.13
C SER A 98 4.92 28.97 44.14
N VAL A 99 6.08 28.43 44.59
CA VAL A 99 6.40 26.99 44.42
C VAL A 99 6.37 26.21 45.73
N ILE A 100 6.48 26.87 46.91
CA ILE A 100 6.53 26.19 48.20
C ILE A 100 5.23 25.42 48.52
N GLN A 101 5.43 24.25 49.11
CA GLN A 101 4.36 23.32 49.50
C GLN A 101 4.33 23.15 51.00
N ARG A 102 3.25 22.53 51.54
CA ARG A 102 3.06 22.27 52.99
C ARG A 102 2.50 20.88 53.22
N GLY A 103 2.83 20.29 54.34
CA GLY A 103 2.35 18.98 54.76
C GLY A 103 2.78 17.85 53.82
N SER A 104 2.24 16.66 54.02
CA SER A 104 2.43 15.53 53.09
C SER A 104 1.58 15.72 51.85
N LYS A 105 2.18 15.47 50.66
CA LYS A 105 1.49 15.74 49.41
C LYS A 105 1.87 14.73 48.33
N ARG A 106 0.86 14.38 47.51
CA ARG A 106 1.08 13.68 46.26
C ARG A 106 1.23 14.70 45.14
N ILE A 107 2.37 14.67 44.45
CA ILE A 107 2.65 15.53 43.31
C ILE A 107 2.70 14.62 42.06
N ARG A 108 2.01 15.02 41.03
CA ARG A 108 2.05 14.38 39.73
C ARG A 108 2.67 15.35 38.73
N ILE A 109 3.71 14.89 38.05
CA ILE A 109 4.27 15.54 36.88
C ILE A 109 3.70 14.83 35.68
N ASP A 110 2.91 15.55 34.88
CA ASP A 110 2.23 14.98 33.70
C ASP A 110 2.90 15.36 32.38
N ASP A 111 3.78 16.38 32.41
CA ASP A 111 4.47 16.88 31.21
C ASP A 111 5.78 17.60 31.62
N GLY A 112 6.68 17.76 30.65
CA GLY A 112 7.92 18.52 30.80
C GLY A 112 9.17 17.68 31.04
N LEU A 113 9.05 16.37 31.24
CA LEU A 113 10.19 15.45 31.27
C LEU A 113 10.37 14.77 29.91
N ALA A 114 11.61 14.49 29.55
CA ALA A 114 11.94 13.74 28.32
C ALA A 114 11.69 12.24 28.52
N PRO A 115 11.24 11.51 27.48
CA PRO A 115 11.07 10.06 27.55
C PRO A 115 12.40 9.32 27.77
N ALA A 116 12.31 8.11 28.33
CA ALA A 116 13.43 7.19 28.55
C ALA A 116 14.64 7.79 29.30
N THR A 117 14.41 8.86 30.02
CA THR A 117 15.47 9.67 30.65
C THR A 117 15.52 9.42 32.15
N LYS A 118 16.74 9.27 32.67
CA LYS A 118 16.98 9.18 34.12
C LYS A 118 16.92 10.58 34.73
N TYR A 119 16.20 10.69 35.83
CA TYR A 119 16.04 11.91 36.60
C TYR A 119 16.33 11.65 38.07
N ILE A 120 16.78 12.69 38.75
CA ILE A 120 16.80 12.76 40.23
C ILE A 120 15.67 13.69 40.63
N TYR A 121 14.73 13.19 41.44
CA TYR A 121 13.73 14.01 42.11
C TYR A 121 14.20 14.33 43.52
N VAL A 122 14.21 15.60 43.87
CA VAL A 122 14.71 16.06 45.16
C VAL A 122 13.66 16.90 45.90
N VAL A 123 13.55 16.72 47.23
CA VAL A 123 12.74 17.53 48.13
C VAL A 123 13.58 18.08 49.27
N PHE A 124 13.32 19.29 49.68
CA PHE A 124 14.03 19.98 50.76
C PHE A 124 13.15 21.03 51.41
N GLY A 125 13.43 21.33 52.69
CA GLY A 125 12.76 22.42 53.39
C GLY A 125 13.19 23.78 52.81
N LEU A 126 12.20 24.65 52.53
CA LEU A 126 12.43 25.99 51.99
C LEU A 126 11.46 26.97 52.61
N THR A 127 11.99 28.00 53.28
CA THR A 127 11.16 29.08 53.80
C THR A 127 10.71 30.05 52.70
N SER A 128 9.72 30.89 53.00
CA SER A 128 9.27 31.97 52.09
C SER A 128 10.34 33.01 51.78
N GLU A 129 11.36 33.12 52.64
CA GLU A 129 12.48 34.02 52.52
C GLU A 129 13.68 33.40 51.77
N GLY A 130 13.56 32.12 51.35
CA GLY A 130 14.62 31.44 50.58
C GLY A 130 15.65 30.70 51.42
N THR A 131 15.42 30.51 52.71
CA THR A 131 16.33 29.76 53.59
C THR A 131 16.05 28.25 53.42
N ILE A 132 17.10 27.48 53.11
CA ILE A 132 17.06 26.01 53.07
C ILE A 132 17.22 25.48 54.48
N TYR A 133 16.41 24.47 54.86
CA TYR A 133 16.46 23.83 56.16
C TYR A 133 16.14 22.34 56.09
N GLY A 134 16.38 21.65 57.21
CA GLY A 134 16.12 20.21 57.32
C GLY A 134 17.08 19.38 56.48
N LYS A 135 16.81 18.07 56.43
CA LYS A 135 17.61 17.11 55.69
C LYS A 135 16.92 16.81 54.32
N PRO A 136 17.52 17.21 53.21
CA PRO A 136 16.98 16.89 51.89
C PRO A 136 16.84 15.38 51.68
N ALA A 137 15.84 14.99 50.89
CA ALA A 137 15.72 13.63 50.34
C ALA A 137 15.75 13.66 48.82
N SER A 138 16.28 12.61 48.22
CA SER A 138 16.28 12.43 46.76
C SER A 138 15.98 11.00 46.40
N CYS A 139 15.38 10.80 45.21
CA CYS A 139 15.23 9.49 44.61
C CYS A 139 15.51 9.56 43.10
N GLU A 140 16.13 8.51 42.58
CA GLU A 140 16.29 8.35 41.14
C GLU A 140 15.06 7.69 40.57
N PHE A 141 14.66 8.11 39.36
CA PHE A 141 13.64 7.44 38.57
C PHE A 141 13.96 7.59 37.09
N LYS A 142 13.36 6.74 36.25
CA LYS A 142 13.47 6.82 34.81
C LYS A 142 12.05 6.94 34.21
N THR A 143 11.85 7.91 33.33
CA THR A 143 10.64 7.99 32.52
C THR A 143 10.59 6.80 31.57
N VAL A 144 9.39 6.35 31.20
CA VAL A 144 9.25 5.26 30.22
C VAL A 144 9.49 5.76 28.81
N HIS A 145 9.75 4.86 27.90
CA HIS A 145 9.81 5.18 26.47
C HIS A 145 8.45 5.64 25.96
N MET A 146 8.45 6.49 24.93
CA MET A 146 7.23 6.88 24.22
C MET A 146 6.64 5.65 23.53
N GLU A 147 5.32 5.52 23.54
CA GLU A 147 4.66 4.49 22.73
C GLU A 147 4.83 4.83 21.24
N THR A 148 5.62 4.03 20.54
CA THR A 148 5.94 4.23 19.12
C THR A 148 5.24 3.17 18.31
N THR A 149 4.52 3.59 17.26
CA THR A 149 4.01 2.71 16.22
C THR A 149 5.00 2.65 15.05
N TYR A 150 4.98 1.56 14.29
CA TYR A 150 5.85 1.40 13.13
C TYR A 150 5.03 1.12 11.88
N LYS A 151 5.21 1.94 10.83
CA LYS A 151 4.74 1.64 9.49
C LYS A 151 5.85 0.90 8.75
N VAL A 152 5.52 -0.27 8.17
CA VAL A 152 6.46 -1.10 7.42
C VAL A 152 5.96 -1.26 5.99
N GLU A 153 6.84 -1.05 5.03
CA GLU A 153 6.54 -1.17 3.60
C GLU A 153 7.63 -2.01 2.91
N LEU A 154 7.21 -2.98 2.10
CA LEU A 154 8.12 -3.71 1.21
C LEU A 154 8.40 -2.80 0.00
N THR A 155 9.63 -2.30 -0.13
CA THR A 155 10.03 -1.32 -1.16
C THR A 155 10.75 -1.96 -2.33
N ALA A 156 11.42 -3.09 -2.11
CA ALA A 156 12.03 -3.89 -3.17
C ALA A 156 12.13 -5.36 -2.74
N GLU A 157 12.10 -6.27 -3.72
CA GLU A 157 12.30 -7.70 -3.49
C GLU A 157 13.07 -8.37 -4.61
N THR A 158 13.78 -9.44 -4.25
CA THR A 158 14.30 -10.46 -5.17
C THR A 158 13.81 -11.84 -4.71
N SER A 159 14.20 -12.91 -5.38
CA SER A 159 13.89 -14.27 -4.92
C SER A 159 14.57 -14.67 -3.60
N SER A 160 15.53 -13.88 -3.10
CA SER A 160 16.28 -14.21 -1.88
C SER A 160 16.52 -13.03 -0.94
N SER A 161 15.95 -11.86 -1.25
CA SER A 161 16.10 -10.66 -0.41
C SER A 161 14.87 -9.78 -0.45
N ALA A 162 14.66 -9.02 0.64
CA ALA A 162 13.64 -7.99 0.76
C ALA A 162 14.25 -6.70 1.27
N GLU A 163 13.84 -5.57 0.70
CA GLU A 163 14.07 -4.26 1.29
C GLU A 163 12.78 -3.77 1.95
N LEU A 164 12.85 -3.54 3.25
CA LEU A 164 11.73 -3.04 4.04
C LEU A 164 12.03 -1.64 4.52
N THR A 165 11.16 -0.69 4.21
CA THR A 165 11.21 0.66 4.78
C THR A 165 10.38 0.71 6.04
N VAL A 166 11.04 1.00 7.17
CA VAL A 166 10.41 1.18 8.48
C VAL A 166 10.33 2.67 8.79
N THR A 167 9.14 3.12 9.17
CA THR A 167 8.87 4.52 9.55
C THR A 167 8.25 4.54 10.94
N PRO A 168 8.98 4.98 11.99
CA PRO A 168 8.42 5.21 13.31
C PRO A 168 7.36 6.31 13.29
N GLY A 169 6.27 6.11 14.03
CA GLY A 169 5.21 7.11 14.19
C GLY A 169 5.56 8.21 15.18
N GLY A 170 4.81 9.32 15.14
CA GLY A 170 4.92 10.40 16.13
C GLY A 170 6.22 11.21 16.13
N GLY A 171 7.10 11.00 15.13
CA GLY A 171 8.42 11.66 15.10
C GLY A 171 9.38 11.14 16.18
N SER A 172 9.14 9.93 16.69
CA SER A 172 9.98 9.31 17.71
C SER A 172 11.43 9.24 17.27
N THR A 173 12.33 9.63 18.14
CA THR A 173 13.79 9.50 18.02
C THR A 173 14.31 8.25 18.73
N ASP A 174 13.42 7.49 19.38
CA ASP A 174 13.77 6.26 20.08
C ASP A 174 14.40 5.25 19.11
N THR A 175 15.28 4.45 19.65
CA THR A 175 15.93 3.39 18.89
C THR A 175 14.99 2.19 18.72
N TRP A 176 15.18 1.48 17.62
CA TRP A 176 14.39 0.29 17.31
C TRP A 176 15.27 -0.75 16.61
N PHE A 177 14.79 -1.99 16.66
CA PHE A 177 15.41 -3.15 16.06
C PHE A 177 14.42 -3.85 15.15
N ALA A 178 14.90 -4.47 14.07
CA ALA A 178 14.07 -5.23 13.15
C ALA A 178 14.78 -6.48 12.64
N PHE A 179 14.02 -7.55 12.47
CA PHE A 179 14.48 -8.80 11.88
C PHE A 179 13.36 -9.49 11.12
N VAL A 180 13.72 -10.48 10.30
CA VAL A 180 12.76 -11.29 9.54
C VAL A 180 12.82 -12.74 10.06
N SER A 181 11.65 -13.34 10.24
CA SER A 181 11.49 -14.74 10.66
C SER A 181 10.56 -15.50 9.70
N ASP A 182 10.83 -16.77 9.46
CA ASP A 182 9.93 -17.73 8.80
C ASP A 182 8.98 -18.43 9.79
N ASP A 183 9.23 -18.28 11.10
CA ASP A 183 8.27 -18.71 12.12
C ASP A 183 7.13 -17.69 12.22
N THR A 184 5.99 -18.05 11.64
CA THR A 184 4.78 -17.20 11.62
C THR A 184 3.77 -17.58 12.70
N THR A 185 4.13 -18.45 13.63
CA THR A 185 3.23 -19.01 14.65
C THR A 185 3.58 -18.63 16.07
N SER A 186 4.86 -18.52 16.39
CA SER A 186 5.32 -18.12 17.73
C SER A 186 4.98 -16.66 18.04
N PRO A 187 4.71 -16.30 19.31
CA PRO A 187 4.55 -14.92 19.73
C PRO A 187 5.75 -14.04 19.33
N ALA A 188 5.50 -12.79 18.96
CA ALA A 188 6.57 -11.88 18.55
C ALA A 188 7.59 -11.66 19.69
N GLU A 189 7.12 -11.58 20.92
CA GLU A 189 7.95 -11.38 22.11
C GLU A 189 8.97 -12.50 22.32
N ASP A 190 8.58 -13.74 22.04
CA ASP A 190 9.48 -14.90 22.16
C ASP A 190 10.56 -14.89 21.07
N LEU A 191 10.16 -14.51 19.85
CA LEU A 191 11.10 -14.35 18.73
C LEU A 191 12.08 -13.21 18.97
N ILE A 192 11.61 -12.08 19.49
CA ILE A 192 12.45 -10.92 19.84
C ILE A 192 13.52 -11.34 20.86
N LYS A 193 13.13 -11.99 21.95
CA LYS A 193 14.08 -12.48 22.97
C LYS A 193 15.13 -13.43 22.38
N LYS A 194 14.69 -14.35 21.53
CA LYS A 194 15.58 -15.29 20.84
C LYS A 194 16.54 -14.57 19.92
N GLU A 195 16.07 -13.57 19.18
CA GLU A 195 16.88 -12.83 18.23
C GLU A 195 17.92 -11.96 18.94
N ILE A 196 17.52 -11.17 19.96
CA ILE A 196 18.44 -10.39 20.78
C ILE A 196 19.55 -11.26 21.35
N GLY A 197 19.22 -12.47 21.83
CA GLY A 197 20.19 -13.40 22.41
C GLY A 197 21.23 -13.96 21.42
N LYS A 198 21.11 -13.70 20.11
CA LYS A 198 22.13 -14.06 19.11
C LYS A 198 23.24 -13.01 18.95
N HIS A 199 23.02 -11.80 19.44
CA HIS A 199 23.93 -10.68 19.29
C HIS A 199 24.76 -10.51 20.58
N GLU A 200 26.08 -10.44 20.46
CA GLU A 200 26.99 -10.14 21.58
C GLU A 200 26.83 -8.68 22.05
N ASP A 201 26.53 -7.79 21.14
CA ASP A 201 26.33 -6.35 21.35
C ASP A 201 25.20 -5.86 20.45
N ILE A 202 23.99 -5.88 20.99
CA ILE A 202 22.79 -5.48 20.25
C ILE A 202 22.76 -3.99 19.90
N SER A 203 23.53 -3.17 20.61
CA SER A 203 23.57 -1.72 20.35
C SER A 203 24.02 -1.37 18.93
N LYS A 204 24.78 -2.24 18.29
CA LYS A 204 25.25 -2.07 16.90
C LYS A 204 24.18 -2.30 15.84
N GLU A 205 23.11 -2.99 16.21
CA GLU A 205 21.99 -3.34 15.31
C GLU A 205 20.82 -2.37 15.45
N LEU A 206 20.94 -1.37 16.34
CA LEU A 206 19.87 -0.41 16.57
C LEU A 206 19.78 0.62 15.45
N HIS A 207 18.55 1.00 15.17
CA HIS A 207 18.20 2.03 14.20
C HIS A 207 17.41 3.14 14.86
N SER A 208 17.40 4.33 14.24
CA SER A 208 16.55 5.45 14.65
C SER A 208 15.95 6.14 13.43
N GLY A 209 14.79 6.78 13.60
CA GLY A 209 14.09 7.45 12.51
C GLY A 209 13.66 6.51 11.38
N LYS A 210 13.29 7.08 10.23
CA LYS A 210 12.93 6.31 9.03
C LYS A 210 14.16 5.68 8.40
N LYS A 211 14.11 4.37 8.10
CA LYS A 211 15.22 3.64 7.48
C LYS A 211 14.73 2.51 6.58
N ALA A 212 15.44 2.32 5.45
CA ALA A 212 15.32 1.13 4.61
C ALA A 212 16.36 0.09 5.05
N LEU A 213 15.93 -1.16 5.24
CA LEU A 213 16.75 -2.29 5.64
C LEU A 213 16.67 -3.39 4.60
N THR A 214 17.81 -3.95 4.22
CA THR A 214 17.88 -5.08 3.30
C THR A 214 18.12 -6.38 4.06
N PHE A 215 17.17 -7.29 4.00
CA PHE A 215 17.26 -8.64 4.53
C PHE A 215 17.64 -9.60 3.39
N LYS A 216 18.64 -10.42 3.60
CA LYS A 216 19.19 -11.35 2.61
C LYS A 216 19.02 -12.80 3.06
N GLU A 217 19.29 -13.73 2.13
CA GLU A 217 19.24 -15.18 2.38
C GLU A 217 17.83 -15.67 2.83
N LEU A 218 16.80 -14.96 2.34
CA LEU A 218 15.41 -15.30 2.59
C LEU A 218 14.96 -16.38 1.59
N GLU A 219 14.10 -17.28 2.04
CA GLU A 219 13.56 -18.34 1.18
C GLU A 219 12.29 -17.88 0.47
N ALA A 220 12.33 -17.84 -0.86
CA ALA A 220 11.18 -17.49 -1.67
C ALA A 220 10.01 -18.49 -1.50
N GLY A 221 8.79 -17.98 -1.67
CA GLY A 221 7.57 -18.79 -1.57
C GLY A 221 7.13 -19.09 -0.15
N LYS A 222 8.00 -18.95 0.85
CA LYS A 222 7.62 -19.06 2.26
C LYS A 222 6.91 -17.80 2.74
N LYS A 223 6.01 -17.97 3.68
CA LYS A 223 5.44 -16.84 4.43
C LYS A 223 6.49 -16.36 5.42
N LEU A 224 6.86 -15.10 5.30
CA LEU A 224 7.83 -14.41 6.13
C LEU A 224 7.12 -13.36 6.98
N ARG A 225 7.72 -13.03 8.11
CA ARG A 225 7.24 -12.02 9.03
C ARG A 225 8.40 -11.12 9.47
N ALA A 226 8.34 -9.85 9.10
CA ALA A 226 9.22 -8.85 9.70
C ALA A 226 8.63 -8.43 11.05
N ILE A 227 9.48 -8.36 12.06
CA ILE A 227 9.14 -7.94 13.42
C ILE A 227 9.99 -6.72 13.74
N ILE A 228 9.35 -5.65 14.16
CA ILE A 228 9.97 -4.39 14.53
C ILE A 228 9.58 -4.08 15.97
N THR A 229 10.55 -3.77 16.80
CA THR A 229 10.34 -3.44 18.21
C THR A 229 11.20 -2.27 18.66
N GLY A 230 10.70 -1.49 19.59
CA GLY A 230 11.51 -0.56 20.34
C GLY A 230 12.54 -1.32 21.17
N LEU A 231 13.80 -0.91 21.10
CA LEU A 231 14.90 -1.55 21.80
C LEU A 231 15.95 -0.51 22.16
N ASP A 232 16.34 -0.44 23.42
CA ASP A 232 17.38 0.47 23.88
C ASP A 232 18.79 -0.16 23.80
N ALA A 233 19.81 0.63 24.09
CA ALA A 233 21.21 0.20 24.04
C ALA A 233 21.56 -0.87 25.09
N ASP A 234 20.76 -0.97 26.15
CA ASP A 234 20.91 -1.96 27.21
C ASP A 234 20.21 -3.28 26.88
N GLY A 235 19.51 -3.34 25.71
CA GLY A 235 18.76 -4.51 25.26
C GLY A 235 17.35 -4.63 25.89
N GLU A 236 16.85 -3.57 26.51
CA GLU A 236 15.49 -3.53 27.04
C GLU A 236 14.47 -3.24 25.93
N VAL A 237 13.51 -4.15 25.77
CA VAL A 237 12.40 -4.02 24.80
C VAL A 237 11.34 -3.09 25.37
N PHE A 238 10.88 -2.17 24.57
CA PHE A 238 9.80 -1.26 24.95
C PHE A 238 8.75 -1.11 23.84
N GLY A 239 7.56 -0.64 24.22
CA GLY A 239 6.43 -0.49 23.31
C GLY A 239 5.86 -1.82 22.83
N LYS A 240 4.93 -1.74 21.86
CA LYS A 240 4.32 -2.91 21.25
C LYS A 240 5.03 -3.24 19.94
N PRO A 241 5.47 -4.49 19.73
CA PRO A 241 6.05 -4.90 18.45
C PRO A 241 5.08 -4.70 17.28
N ALA A 242 5.59 -4.26 16.16
CA ALA A 242 4.89 -4.25 14.88
C ALA A 242 5.27 -5.49 14.08
N GLU A 243 4.31 -6.06 13.36
CA GLU A 243 4.50 -7.24 12.54
C GLU A 243 4.05 -6.94 11.11
N PHE A 244 4.86 -7.32 10.13
CA PHE A 244 4.56 -7.19 8.72
C PHE A 244 4.77 -8.53 8.01
N ALA A 245 3.68 -9.14 7.56
CA ALA A 245 3.73 -10.41 6.85
C ALA A 245 3.95 -10.17 5.34
N PHE A 246 4.89 -10.90 4.75
CA PHE A 246 5.18 -10.84 3.32
C PHE A 246 5.66 -12.19 2.78
N ARG A 247 5.85 -12.27 1.47
CA ARG A 247 6.49 -13.39 0.78
C ARG A 247 7.37 -12.84 -0.32
N LEU A 248 8.46 -13.53 -0.62
CA LEU A 248 9.24 -13.26 -1.82
C LEU A 248 8.68 -14.08 -2.97
N THR A 249 8.67 -13.47 -4.15
CA THR A 249 8.32 -14.16 -5.38
C THR A 249 9.48 -15.08 -5.79
N PRO A 250 9.27 -16.40 -5.95
CA PRO A 250 10.29 -17.28 -6.47
C PRO A 250 10.76 -16.86 -7.86
N GLU A 251 12.00 -17.11 -8.19
CA GLU A 251 12.49 -16.95 -9.55
C GLU A 251 11.78 -17.93 -10.48
N ALA A 252 11.35 -17.44 -11.63
CA ALA A 252 10.65 -18.27 -12.59
C ALA A 252 11.63 -19.22 -13.31
N THR A 253 11.37 -20.50 -13.22
CA THR A 253 12.11 -21.58 -13.87
C THR A 253 11.20 -22.42 -14.75
N ALA A 254 11.71 -22.79 -15.92
CA ALA A 254 10.94 -23.65 -16.82
C ALA A 254 10.70 -25.02 -16.16
N ASN A 255 9.48 -25.56 -16.32
CA ASN A 255 9.12 -26.89 -15.87
C ASN A 255 9.09 -27.85 -17.06
N ASP A 256 10.10 -28.70 -17.19
CA ASP A 256 10.21 -29.67 -18.29
C ASP A 256 9.12 -30.75 -18.27
N ALA A 257 8.39 -30.90 -17.16
CA ALA A 257 7.24 -31.81 -17.06
C ALA A 257 5.98 -31.24 -17.73
N TRP A 258 6.00 -29.97 -18.17
CA TRP A 258 4.87 -29.27 -18.80
C TRP A 258 5.18 -28.94 -20.25
N LYS A 259 4.17 -29.16 -21.12
CA LYS A 259 4.23 -28.78 -22.52
C LYS A 259 2.96 -28.05 -22.91
N VAL A 260 3.08 -26.75 -23.16
CA VAL A 260 1.96 -25.91 -23.58
C VAL A 260 1.85 -25.91 -25.11
N THR A 261 0.65 -26.17 -25.63
CA THR A 261 0.37 -26.20 -27.07
C THR A 261 -0.90 -25.44 -27.42
N TYR A 262 -0.89 -24.81 -28.58
CA TYR A 262 -2.07 -24.30 -29.24
C TYR A 262 -2.66 -25.40 -30.13
N ASP A 263 -3.87 -25.87 -29.81
CA ASP A 263 -4.52 -26.99 -30.48
C ASP A 263 -5.47 -26.56 -31.62
N GLY A 264 -5.47 -25.26 -31.94
CA GLY A 264 -6.30 -24.74 -33.01
C GLY A 264 -7.72 -24.34 -32.57
N TYR A 265 -8.63 -24.35 -33.52
CA TYR A 265 -10.00 -23.85 -33.38
C TYR A 265 -10.95 -25.01 -33.14
N VAL A 266 -11.54 -25.10 -31.99
CA VAL A 266 -12.35 -26.26 -31.55
C VAL A 266 -13.67 -25.78 -30.97
N THR A 267 -14.76 -26.47 -31.30
CA THR A 267 -16.07 -26.24 -30.68
C THR A 267 -16.21 -27.15 -29.47
N PRO A 268 -16.14 -26.60 -28.22
CA PRO A 268 -16.36 -27.41 -27.02
C PRO A 268 -17.77 -28.01 -27.01
N GLN A 269 -17.92 -29.13 -26.34
CA GLN A 269 -19.24 -29.75 -26.19
C GLN A 269 -20.22 -28.79 -25.50
N GLY A 270 -21.36 -28.54 -26.14
CA GLY A 270 -22.40 -27.63 -25.65
C GLY A 270 -22.15 -26.14 -25.95
N ALA A 271 -21.08 -25.80 -26.65
CA ALA A 271 -20.85 -24.43 -27.12
C ALA A 271 -21.50 -24.22 -28.52
N GLU A 272 -22.07 -23.02 -28.71
CA GLU A 272 -22.69 -22.63 -29.99
C GLU A 272 -21.66 -22.25 -31.07
N LYS A 273 -20.46 -21.83 -30.61
CA LYS A 273 -19.38 -21.37 -31.48
C LYS A 273 -18.04 -21.96 -31.06
N PRO A 274 -17.06 -22.00 -31.99
CA PRO A 274 -15.73 -22.50 -31.68
C PRO A 274 -14.89 -21.48 -30.89
N TYR A 275 -13.89 -22.01 -30.19
CA TYR A 275 -12.91 -21.26 -29.40
C TYR A 275 -11.50 -21.73 -29.75
N ARG A 276 -10.49 -20.94 -29.39
CA ARG A 276 -9.08 -21.31 -29.47
C ARG A 276 -8.73 -22.16 -28.26
N LYS A 277 -8.31 -23.40 -28.49
CA LYS A 277 -7.97 -24.34 -27.43
C LYS A 277 -6.47 -24.28 -27.14
N ILE A 278 -6.12 -24.11 -25.89
CA ILE A 278 -4.76 -24.22 -25.37
C ILE A 278 -4.71 -25.39 -24.39
N THR A 279 -3.76 -26.29 -24.59
CA THR A 279 -3.55 -27.42 -23.70
C THR A 279 -2.17 -27.36 -23.07
N ASN A 280 -2.08 -27.64 -21.77
CA ASN A 280 -0.83 -28.01 -21.13
C ASN A 280 -0.86 -29.52 -20.86
N THR A 281 0.06 -30.26 -21.47
CA THR A 281 0.31 -31.65 -21.15
C THR A 281 1.27 -31.69 -19.96
N SER A 282 0.84 -32.29 -18.85
CA SER A 282 1.62 -32.42 -17.62
C SER A 282 1.91 -33.88 -17.31
N THR A 283 3.16 -34.16 -16.95
CA THR A 283 3.64 -35.47 -16.46
C THR A 283 3.86 -35.50 -14.94
N ASP A 284 3.65 -34.36 -14.29
CA ASP A 284 3.67 -34.23 -12.81
C ASP A 284 2.27 -33.91 -12.26
N SER A 285 2.17 -33.77 -10.93
CA SER A 285 0.94 -33.40 -10.23
C SER A 285 0.95 -31.99 -9.68
N GLU A 286 1.88 -31.15 -10.12
CA GLU A 286 1.97 -29.77 -9.67
C GLU A 286 0.78 -28.96 -10.17
N ARG A 287 0.36 -28.01 -9.35
CA ARG A 287 -0.79 -27.14 -9.63
C ARG A 287 -0.38 -26.02 -10.57
N TYR A 288 -1.17 -25.78 -11.60
CA TYR A 288 -0.95 -24.68 -12.53
C TYR A 288 -2.26 -24.15 -13.09
N PHE A 289 -2.23 -22.97 -13.67
CA PHE A 289 -3.29 -22.45 -14.53
C PHE A 289 -2.73 -22.07 -15.89
N ILE A 290 -3.60 -21.95 -16.89
CA ILE A 290 -3.21 -21.56 -18.24
C ILE A 290 -3.57 -20.08 -18.43
N SER A 291 -2.65 -19.32 -19.01
CA SER A 291 -2.82 -17.91 -19.37
C SER A 291 -2.31 -17.66 -20.79
N VAL A 292 -2.87 -16.66 -21.48
CA VAL A 292 -2.48 -16.32 -22.85
C VAL A 292 -2.25 -14.81 -22.92
N ILE A 293 -1.20 -14.43 -23.64
CA ILE A 293 -0.87 -13.01 -23.88
C ILE A 293 -0.50 -12.82 -25.36
N SER A 294 -0.89 -11.70 -25.95
CA SER A 294 -0.39 -11.33 -27.27
C SER A 294 1.09 -10.95 -27.21
N GLU A 295 1.83 -11.22 -28.29
CA GLU A 295 3.23 -10.81 -28.43
C GLU A 295 3.40 -9.32 -28.18
N ASN A 296 2.54 -8.50 -28.76
CA ASN A 296 2.58 -7.06 -28.57
C ASN A 296 2.40 -6.65 -27.09
N ASN A 297 1.47 -7.26 -26.35
CA ASN A 297 1.27 -6.95 -24.94
C ASN A 297 2.43 -7.39 -24.08
N LEU A 298 3.03 -8.54 -24.39
CA LEU A 298 4.23 -8.99 -23.68
C LEU A 298 5.37 -7.98 -23.89
N GLN A 299 5.49 -7.43 -25.10
CA GLN A 299 6.52 -6.46 -25.45
C GLN A 299 6.27 -5.08 -24.84
N THR A 300 5.06 -4.52 -25.02
CA THR A 300 4.75 -3.12 -24.67
C THR A 300 4.33 -2.95 -23.21
N GLY A 301 3.57 -3.91 -22.66
CA GLY A 301 3.06 -3.86 -21.30
C GLY A 301 4.02 -4.45 -20.26
N PHE A 302 4.89 -5.36 -20.68
CA PHE A 302 5.78 -6.10 -19.78
C PHE A 302 7.26 -6.06 -20.18
N ASP A 303 7.66 -5.27 -21.19
CA ASP A 303 9.06 -5.14 -21.66
C ASP A 303 9.69 -6.49 -22.05
N ASN A 304 8.92 -7.47 -22.50
CA ASN A 304 9.29 -8.89 -22.68
C ASN A 304 9.74 -9.58 -21.37
N ASP A 305 9.44 -9.02 -20.20
CA ASP A 305 9.77 -9.61 -18.91
C ASP A 305 8.70 -10.63 -18.48
N ILE A 306 9.06 -11.91 -18.61
CA ILE A 306 8.19 -13.04 -18.26
C ILE A 306 7.81 -13.01 -16.77
N ASN A 307 8.71 -12.57 -15.87
CA ASN A 307 8.42 -12.51 -14.44
C ASN A 307 7.36 -11.45 -14.12
N LYS A 308 7.44 -10.29 -14.77
CA LYS A 308 6.39 -9.25 -14.65
C LYS A 308 5.04 -9.77 -15.14
N TYR A 309 5.03 -10.47 -16.27
CA TYR A 309 3.79 -11.05 -16.79
C TYR A 309 3.23 -12.14 -15.88
N ILE A 310 4.05 -13.06 -15.38
CA ILE A 310 3.60 -14.12 -14.46
C ILE A 310 2.96 -13.51 -13.20
N LYS A 311 3.59 -12.49 -12.61
CA LYS A 311 3.05 -11.77 -11.45
C LYS A 311 1.67 -11.19 -11.77
N TYR A 312 1.54 -10.45 -12.85
CA TYR A 312 0.28 -9.89 -13.32
C TYR A 312 -0.80 -10.96 -13.56
N ALA A 313 -0.46 -12.08 -14.23
CA ALA A 313 -1.40 -13.15 -14.53
C ALA A 313 -1.96 -13.81 -13.27
N ILE A 314 -1.12 -14.00 -12.24
CA ILE A 314 -1.52 -14.53 -10.93
C ILE A 314 -2.44 -13.54 -10.20
N GLU A 315 -2.06 -12.27 -10.14
CA GLU A 315 -2.87 -11.22 -9.53
C GLU A 315 -4.23 -11.11 -10.20
N ASN A 316 -4.27 -11.13 -11.53
CA ASN A 316 -5.51 -11.08 -12.29
C ASN A 316 -6.40 -12.31 -12.00
N LEU A 317 -5.83 -13.51 -11.97
CA LEU A 317 -6.58 -14.73 -11.64
C LEU A 317 -7.17 -14.66 -10.23
N THR A 318 -6.38 -14.27 -9.25
CA THR A 318 -6.74 -14.36 -7.82
C THR A 318 -7.60 -13.19 -7.33
N SER A 319 -7.46 -11.99 -7.92
CA SER A 319 -8.21 -10.80 -7.53
C SER A 319 -9.59 -10.71 -8.17
N THR A 320 -9.75 -11.17 -9.42
CA THR A 320 -10.98 -10.97 -10.21
C THR A 320 -12.00 -12.08 -10.08
N SER A 321 -11.66 -13.22 -9.47
CA SER A 321 -12.50 -14.42 -9.48
C SER A 321 -12.65 -15.04 -8.09
N THR A 322 -13.81 -14.84 -7.45
CA THR A 322 -14.23 -15.74 -6.37
C THR A 322 -14.31 -17.16 -6.90
N GLY A 323 -13.46 -18.07 -6.40
CA GLY A 323 -13.41 -19.46 -6.88
C GLY A 323 -12.43 -19.68 -8.04
N TRP A 324 -11.37 -18.89 -8.12
CA TRP A 324 -10.29 -19.01 -9.10
C TRP A 324 -9.69 -20.44 -9.16
N SER A 325 -9.76 -21.21 -8.06
CA SER A 325 -9.26 -22.59 -8.00
C SER A 325 -9.89 -23.54 -9.04
N LYS A 326 -11.06 -23.20 -9.57
CA LYS A 326 -11.72 -23.97 -10.67
C LYS A 326 -10.98 -23.90 -12.01
N TYR A 327 -10.09 -22.91 -12.18
CA TYR A 327 -9.26 -22.76 -13.37
C TYR A 327 -7.86 -23.35 -13.21
N VAL A 328 -7.62 -24.06 -12.09
CA VAL A 328 -6.34 -24.67 -11.76
C VAL A 328 -6.38 -26.17 -12.04
N PHE A 329 -5.34 -26.64 -12.68
CA PHE A 329 -5.15 -28.04 -13.07
C PHE A 329 -4.05 -28.68 -12.23
N THR A 330 -4.08 -29.99 -12.08
CA THR A 330 -3.04 -30.82 -11.44
C THR A 330 -2.56 -31.96 -12.36
N GLN A 331 -3.10 -32.02 -13.54
CA GLN A 331 -2.81 -33.00 -14.61
C GLN A 331 -2.97 -32.28 -15.94
N THR A 332 -2.81 -32.98 -17.07
CA THR A 332 -3.10 -32.40 -18.39
C THR A 332 -4.45 -31.68 -18.40
N GLY A 333 -4.44 -30.42 -18.77
CA GLY A 333 -5.62 -29.55 -18.77
C GLY A 333 -5.70 -28.66 -20.00
N SER A 334 -6.91 -28.21 -20.31
CA SER A 334 -7.13 -27.31 -21.45
C SER A 334 -8.02 -26.14 -21.08
N MET A 335 -7.72 -24.98 -21.67
CA MET A 335 -8.55 -23.78 -21.59
C MET A 335 -8.97 -23.32 -22.99
N TYR A 336 -10.09 -22.62 -23.05
CA TYR A 336 -10.69 -22.14 -24.28
C TYR A 336 -10.76 -20.62 -24.25
N TYR A 337 -10.22 -19.99 -25.31
CA TYR A 337 -10.07 -18.54 -25.40
C TYR A 337 -10.74 -17.97 -26.65
N THR A 338 -11.27 -16.78 -26.52
CA THR A 338 -11.59 -15.93 -27.67
C THR A 338 -10.37 -15.04 -27.92
N LEU A 339 -9.54 -15.43 -28.90
CA LEU A 339 -8.35 -14.69 -29.31
C LEU A 339 -8.62 -13.95 -30.62
N ARG A 340 -8.08 -12.73 -30.72
CA ARG A 340 -8.19 -11.93 -31.96
C ARG A 340 -7.32 -12.54 -33.06
N THR A 341 -7.83 -12.44 -34.26
CA THR A 341 -7.11 -12.81 -35.48
C THR A 341 -6.03 -11.79 -35.83
N ARG A 342 -5.12 -12.14 -36.72
CA ARG A 342 -3.97 -11.34 -37.17
C ARG A 342 -3.06 -10.89 -36.04
N LYS A 343 -3.01 -11.69 -34.99
CA LYS A 343 -2.10 -11.47 -33.86
C LYS A 343 -1.35 -12.72 -33.49
N SER A 344 -0.13 -12.52 -33.03
CA SER A 344 0.69 -13.59 -32.47
C SER A 344 0.55 -13.62 -30.96
N TYR A 345 0.61 -14.81 -30.39
CA TYR A 345 0.38 -15.06 -28.98
C TYR A 345 1.42 -16.02 -28.41
N TYR A 346 1.58 -15.94 -27.10
CA TYR A 346 2.19 -16.97 -26.27
C TYR A 346 1.17 -17.46 -25.25
N ALA A 347 1.20 -18.76 -24.99
CA ALA A 347 0.43 -19.37 -23.93
C ALA A 347 1.38 -19.86 -22.83
N PHE A 348 0.96 -19.70 -21.59
CA PHE A 348 1.73 -20.06 -20.40
C PHE A 348 0.95 -21.06 -19.56
N ALA A 349 1.65 -22.07 -19.02
CA ALA A 349 1.23 -22.76 -17.81
C ALA A 349 2.02 -22.18 -16.65
N ILE A 350 1.35 -21.67 -15.63
CA ILE A 350 1.95 -20.95 -14.52
C ILE A 350 1.63 -21.68 -13.22
N GLY A 351 2.68 -22.09 -12.50
CA GLY A 351 2.58 -22.81 -11.25
C GLY A 351 1.99 -21.96 -10.13
N ILE A 352 1.01 -22.53 -9.42
CA ILE A 352 0.30 -21.82 -8.34
C ILE A 352 -0.03 -22.77 -7.18
N ASP A 353 0.24 -22.34 -5.96
CA ASP A 353 -0.10 -23.13 -4.78
C ASP A 353 -1.60 -23.05 -4.42
N LYS A 354 -2.02 -23.77 -3.39
CA LYS A 354 -3.42 -23.77 -2.92
C LYS A 354 -3.92 -22.42 -2.41
N ASN A 355 -3.01 -21.49 -2.12
CA ASN A 355 -3.30 -20.18 -1.58
C ASN A 355 -3.24 -19.07 -2.65
N GLY A 356 -2.89 -19.41 -3.91
CA GLY A 356 -2.78 -18.46 -5.00
C GLY A 356 -1.39 -17.84 -5.18
N TYR A 357 -0.35 -18.43 -4.61
CA TYR A 357 1.02 -17.91 -4.77
C TYR A 357 1.80 -18.67 -5.83
N PHE A 358 2.68 -17.95 -6.53
CA PHE A 358 3.57 -18.53 -7.53
C PHE A 358 4.50 -19.58 -6.91
N THR A 359 4.64 -20.72 -7.58
CA THR A 359 5.51 -21.83 -7.14
C THR A 359 6.92 -21.79 -7.71
N GLY A 360 7.24 -20.77 -8.54
CA GLY A 360 8.51 -20.66 -9.25
C GLY A 360 8.57 -21.44 -10.57
N LYS A 361 7.51 -22.16 -10.96
CA LYS A 361 7.51 -23.00 -12.16
C LYS A 361 6.57 -22.49 -13.23
N PHE A 362 7.03 -22.51 -14.48
CA PHE A 362 6.20 -22.17 -15.63
C PHE A 362 6.58 -22.99 -16.85
N ALA A 363 5.71 -22.99 -17.85
CA ALA A 363 6.03 -23.40 -19.21
C ALA A 363 5.42 -22.40 -20.18
N ILE A 364 6.07 -22.20 -21.32
CA ILE A 364 5.61 -21.32 -22.39
C ILE A 364 5.49 -22.12 -23.69
N SER A 365 4.47 -21.82 -24.48
CA SER A 365 4.34 -22.39 -25.82
C SER A 365 5.33 -21.76 -26.80
N ASP A 366 5.55 -22.40 -27.95
CA ASP A 366 6.01 -21.69 -29.12
C ASP A 366 5.05 -20.54 -29.45
N LYS A 367 5.59 -19.50 -30.10
CA LYS A 367 4.75 -18.43 -30.63
C LYS A 367 3.80 -18.98 -31.68
N PHE A 368 2.51 -18.69 -31.56
CA PHE A 368 1.51 -19.07 -32.52
C PHE A 368 0.77 -17.86 -33.04
N HIS A 369 0.44 -17.90 -34.34
CA HIS A 369 -0.29 -16.84 -35.03
C HIS A 369 -1.75 -17.29 -35.25
N ILE A 370 -2.68 -16.38 -35.08
CA ILE A 370 -4.08 -16.60 -35.41
C ILE A 370 -4.35 -15.94 -36.75
N GLU A 371 -4.46 -16.77 -37.78
CA GLU A 371 -4.76 -16.31 -39.13
C GLU A 371 -6.14 -15.63 -39.20
N GLY A 372 -6.23 -14.59 -40.01
CA GLY A 372 -7.46 -13.89 -40.31
C GLY A 372 -7.99 -14.25 -41.70
N LYS A 373 -9.26 -13.93 -41.95
CA LYS A 373 -9.83 -14.02 -43.28
C LYS A 373 -9.28 -12.94 -44.20
N ASP A 374 -9.26 -13.18 -45.49
CA ASP A 374 -8.95 -12.13 -46.47
C ASP A 374 -10.18 -11.21 -46.63
N TRP A 375 -10.00 -9.98 -46.21
CA TRP A 375 -10.98 -8.90 -46.28
C TRP A 375 -10.51 -7.75 -47.19
N SER A 376 -9.52 -7.95 -48.06
CA SER A 376 -8.96 -6.89 -48.91
C SER A 376 -10.04 -6.11 -49.70
N ASP A 377 -10.98 -6.80 -50.30
CA ASP A 377 -12.11 -6.18 -51.04
C ASP A 377 -13.01 -5.28 -50.14
N VAL A 378 -13.16 -5.64 -48.87
CA VAL A 378 -13.94 -4.85 -47.89
C VAL A 378 -13.12 -3.69 -47.37
N TYR A 379 -11.85 -3.94 -47.10
CA TYR A 379 -10.90 -2.94 -46.63
C TYR A 379 -10.79 -1.75 -47.58
N GLU A 380 -10.60 -2.04 -48.87
CA GLU A 380 -10.55 -1.02 -49.93
C GLU A 380 -11.83 -0.18 -50.03
N LYS A 381 -12.99 -0.78 -49.80
CA LYS A 381 -14.28 -0.08 -49.81
C LYS A 381 -14.41 0.94 -48.67
N TRP A 382 -13.66 0.79 -47.60
CA TRP A 382 -13.67 1.76 -46.51
C TRP A 382 -12.80 3.00 -46.78
N LEU A 383 -11.74 2.90 -47.59
CA LEU A 383 -10.81 3.99 -47.85
C LEU A 383 -11.46 5.18 -48.54
N GLY A 384 -11.09 6.39 -48.14
CA GLY A 384 -11.54 7.65 -48.75
C GLY A 384 -12.38 8.52 -47.81
N LYS A 385 -13.13 9.45 -48.43
CA LYS A 385 -13.91 10.46 -47.69
C LYS A 385 -15.34 9.99 -47.45
N TRP A 386 -15.84 10.26 -46.26
CA TRP A 386 -17.19 9.88 -45.84
C TRP A 386 -17.85 11.04 -45.10
N GLU A 387 -19.17 11.18 -45.30
CA GLU A 387 -20.05 11.97 -44.48
C GLU A 387 -20.75 11.06 -43.46
N VAL A 388 -20.66 11.41 -42.18
CA VAL A 388 -21.30 10.68 -41.08
C VAL A 388 -22.36 11.60 -40.48
N VAL A 389 -23.59 11.15 -40.38
CA VAL A 389 -24.70 11.88 -39.76
C VAL A 389 -25.13 11.08 -38.53
N ASP A 390 -25.03 11.66 -37.36
CA ASP A 390 -25.37 11.01 -36.11
C ASP A 390 -26.90 10.97 -35.85
N ASN A 391 -27.28 10.37 -34.74
CA ASN A 391 -28.69 10.19 -34.38
C ASN A 391 -29.42 11.50 -34.12
N ASP A 392 -28.70 12.56 -33.74
CA ASP A 392 -29.27 13.90 -33.47
C ASP A 392 -29.23 14.82 -34.72
N GLY A 393 -28.71 14.30 -35.82
CA GLY A 393 -28.66 14.99 -37.12
C GLY A 393 -27.40 15.84 -37.34
N TYR A 394 -26.39 15.75 -36.48
CA TYR A 394 -25.08 16.38 -36.72
C TYR A 394 -24.31 15.65 -37.79
N GLY A 395 -23.77 16.41 -38.76
CA GLY A 395 -22.91 15.87 -39.81
C GLY A 395 -21.44 16.01 -39.50
N TYR A 396 -20.64 15.01 -39.87
CA TYR A 396 -19.19 15.00 -39.74
C TYR A 396 -18.55 14.55 -41.04
N ASP A 397 -17.57 15.32 -41.53
CA ASP A 397 -16.71 14.91 -42.63
C ASP A 397 -15.52 14.14 -42.07
N ILE A 398 -15.36 12.90 -42.50
CA ILE A 398 -14.25 12.04 -42.08
C ILE A 398 -13.47 11.55 -43.30
N THR A 399 -12.19 11.25 -43.06
CA THR A 399 -11.33 10.57 -44.02
C THR A 399 -10.82 9.28 -43.38
N ILE A 400 -10.99 8.18 -44.11
CA ILE A 400 -10.51 6.86 -43.72
C ILE A 400 -9.32 6.51 -44.61
N GLU A 401 -8.17 6.27 -43.99
CA GLU A 401 -6.88 5.98 -44.64
C GLU A 401 -6.31 4.68 -44.12
N GLU A 402 -5.35 4.11 -44.85
CA GLU A 402 -4.56 2.98 -44.36
C GLU A 402 -3.81 3.34 -43.08
N ASP A 403 -3.77 2.43 -42.13
CA ASP A 403 -2.90 2.55 -40.96
C ASP A 403 -1.75 1.55 -41.12
N SER A 404 -0.53 2.05 -41.24
CA SER A 404 0.67 1.24 -41.45
C SER A 404 1.07 0.37 -40.23
N LYS A 405 0.29 0.42 -39.14
CA LYS A 405 0.65 -0.30 -37.90
C LYS A 405 0.39 -1.80 -37.95
N ALA A 406 -0.62 -2.25 -38.68
CA ALA A 406 -0.93 -3.66 -38.83
C ALA A 406 -1.89 -3.89 -40.03
N ASP A 407 -1.96 -5.12 -40.51
CA ASP A 407 -2.88 -5.51 -41.59
C ASP A 407 -4.34 -5.24 -41.24
N TYR A 408 -5.09 -4.72 -42.22
CA TYR A 408 -6.51 -4.40 -42.10
C TYR A 408 -6.84 -3.37 -40.98
N THR A 409 -5.87 -2.57 -40.59
CA THR A 409 -6.09 -1.41 -39.71
C THR A 409 -6.28 -0.14 -40.53
N LEU A 410 -7.14 0.73 -40.02
CA LEU A 410 -7.56 1.96 -40.69
C LEU A 410 -7.38 3.14 -39.71
N LYS A 411 -6.98 4.27 -40.25
CA LYS A 411 -6.85 5.55 -39.54
C LYS A 411 -7.97 6.47 -39.97
N ILE A 412 -8.75 6.97 -39.02
CA ILE A 412 -9.92 7.82 -39.26
C ILE A 412 -9.65 9.19 -38.68
N THR A 413 -9.73 10.20 -39.55
CA THR A 413 -9.47 11.60 -39.21
C THR A 413 -10.63 12.50 -39.71
N GLY A 414 -10.58 13.78 -39.37
CA GLY A 414 -11.59 14.78 -39.78
C GLY A 414 -12.52 15.11 -38.62
N TRP A 415 -13.74 14.56 -38.62
CA TRP A 415 -14.76 14.80 -37.59
C TRP A 415 -15.08 16.27 -37.35
N ASN A 416 -14.92 17.12 -38.40
CA ASN A 416 -15.08 18.57 -38.33
C ASN A 416 -14.25 19.23 -37.21
N GLY A 417 -13.10 18.63 -36.84
CA GLY A 417 -12.21 19.11 -35.79
C GLY A 417 -12.70 18.83 -34.37
N VAL A 418 -13.82 18.14 -34.17
CA VAL A 418 -14.31 17.74 -32.85
C VAL A 418 -13.41 16.67 -32.24
N ILE A 419 -12.90 15.78 -33.10
CA ILE A 419 -11.94 14.74 -32.75
C ILE A 419 -10.60 15.14 -33.38
N ASP A 420 -9.67 15.57 -32.53
CA ASP A 420 -8.37 16.16 -32.91
C ASP A 420 -7.24 15.13 -33.09
N THR A 421 -7.49 13.89 -32.71
CA THR A 421 -6.54 12.78 -32.86
C THR A 421 -7.13 11.67 -33.71
N PRO A 422 -6.31 10.98 -34.52
CA PRO A 422 -6.80 9.88 -35.34
C PRO A 422 -7.46 8.78 -34.50
N ILE A 423 -8.62 8.30 -34.91
CA ILE A 423 -9.23 7.08 -34.38
C ILE A 423 -8.69 5.90 -35.18
N HIS A 424 -8.28 4.86 -34.50
CA HIS A 424 -7.85 3.60 -35.11
C HIS A 424 -9.01 2.63 -35.19
N GLY A 425 -9.19 2.03 -36.36
CA GLY A 425 -10.18 1.01 -36.62
C GLY A 425 -9.53 -0.25 -37.17
N VAL A 426 -10.23 -1.37 -37.06
CA VAL A 426 -9.80 -2.66 -37.60
C VAL A 426 -10.97 -3.35 -38.26
N ILE A 427 -10.73 -4.05 -39.35
CA ILE A 427 -11.75 -4.92 -39.95
C ILE A 427 -11.91 -6.17 -39.09
N ASP A 428 -13.10 -6.33 -38.53
CA ASP A 428 -13.45 -7.51 -37.73
C ASP A 428 -13.44 -8.77 -38.59
N ASP A 429 -12.70 -9.77 -38.15
CA ASP A 429 -12.41 -10.94 -38.95
C ASP A 429 -13.60 -11.90 -39.13
N GLU A 430 -14.57 -11.85 -38.25
CA GLU A 430 -15.79 -12.68 -38.37
C GLU A 430 -16.80 -12.06 -39.31
N THR A 431 -16.98 -10.75 -39.23
CA THR A 431 -18.09 -10.03 -39.88
C THR A 431 -17.67 -9.17 -41.07
N GLY A 432 -16.38 -8.83 -41.20
CA GLY A 432 -15.90 -7.84 -42.18
C GLY A 432 -16.30 -6.39 -41.85
N ASN A 433 -16.86 -6.13 -40.69
CA ASN A 433 -17.22 -4.77 -40.29
C ASN A 433 -15.98 -4.01 -39.84
N LEU A 434 -15.97 -2.69 -40.06
CA LEU A 434 -14.97 -1.80 -39.44
C LEU A 434 -15.37 -1.57 -37.99
N CYS A 435 -14.48 -1.92 -37.09
CA CYS A 435 -14.65 -1.75 -35.64
C CYS A 435 -13.71 -0.67 -35.09
N LEU A 436 -14.23 0.26 -34.31
CA LEU A 436 -13.46 1.29 -33.63
C LEU A 436 -13.31 0.92 -32.16
N SER A 437 -12.07 0.89 -31.69
CA SER A 437 -11.75 0.51 -30.32
C SER A 437 -11.63 1.70 -29.39
N ALA A 438 -11.84 1.47 -28.08
CA ALA A 438 -11.33 2.36 -27.05
C ALA A 438 -9.80 2.48 -27.22
N TYR A 439 -9.24 3.64 -26.94
CA TYR A 439 -7.82 3.89 -27.18
C TYR A 439 -7.23 4.84 -26.14
N ASN A 440 -6.02 4.53 -25.68
CA ASN A 440 -5.24 5.37 -24.78
C ASN A 440 -4.16 6.10 -25.59
N TYR A 441 -4.23 7.42 -25.64
CA TYR A 441 -3.29 8.28 -26.37
C TYR A 441 -2.10 8.73 -25.51
N GLY A 442 -2.03 8.28 -24.26
CA GLY A 442 -0.97 8.65 -23.34
C GLY A 442 -1.18 10.01 -22.67
N LYS A 443 -0.11 10.58 -22.13
CA LYS A 443 -0.15 11.85 -21.41
C LYS A 443 -0.30 13.03 -22.34
N HIS A 444 -1.23 13.91 -22.00
CA HIS A 444 -1.53 15.17 -22.69
C HIS A 444 -1.77 16.28 -21.69
N ASP A 445 -1.44 17.50 -22.08
CA ASP A 445 -1.75 18.70 -21.32
C ASP A 445 -3.14 19.21 -21.71
N LEU A 446 -4.05 19.28 -20.73
CA LEU A 446 -5.40 19.78 -20.91
C LEU A 446 -5.52 21.19 -20.29
N PRO A 447 -5.80 22.24 -21.08
CA PRO A 447 -6.15 23.56 -20.56
C PRO A 447 -7.47 23.48 -19.79
N THR A 448 -7.49 24.01 -18.57
CA THR A 448 -8.67 24.16 -17.71
C THR A 448 -8.85 25.63 -17.34
N GLY A 449 -10.00 25.99 -16.74
CA GLY A 449 -10.22 27.36 -16.25
C GLY A 449 -9.20 27.81 -15.20
N ASP A 450 -8.58 26.85 -14.50
CA ASP A 450 -7.62 27.08 -13.41
C ASP A 450 -6.14 26.86 -13.85
N GLY A 451 -5.88 26.61 -15.13
CA GLY A 451 -4.54 26.38 -15.67
C GLY A 451 -4.45 25.17 -16.60
N VAL A 452 -3.27 24.52 -16.60
CA VAL A 452 -3.01 23.32 -17.40
C VAL A 452 -2.88 22.11 -16.47
N VAL A 453 -3.62 21.04 -16.77
CA VAL A 453 -3.57 19.78 -16.03
C VAL A 453 -3.02 18.68 -16.93
N SER A 454 -2.02 17.94 -16.47
CA SER A 454 -1.53 16.76 -17.18
C SER A 454 -2.48 15.58 -16.95
N VAL A 455 -2.98 15.00 -18.03
CA VAL A 455 -3.96 13.91 -18.01
C VAL A 455 -3.59 12.82 -19.00
N THR A 456 -4.04 11.60 -18.75
CA THR A 456 -4.03 10.54 -19.76
C THR A 456 -5.26 10.68 -20.64
N LYS A 457 -5.05 11.00 -21.93
CA LYS A 457 -6.14 11.17 -22.90
C LYS A 457 -6.60 9.83 -23.45
N MET A 458 -7.90 9.57 -23.40
CA MET A 458 -8.50 8.32 -23.86
C MET A 458 -9.73 8.55 -24.74
N LEU A 459 -9.88 7.74 -25.80
CA LEU A 459 -11.15 7.56 -26.49
C LEU A 459 -11.95 6.51 -25.75
N VAL A 460 -13.16 6.83 -25.33
CA VAL A 460 -14.03 5.96 -24.54
C VAL A 460 -15.40 5.79 -25.15
N GLY A 461 -16.05 4.66 -24.88
CA GLY A 461 -17.47 4.45 -25.12
C GLY A 461 -18.31 4.82 -23.90
N GLN A 462 -19.46 5.41 -24.11
CA GLN A 462 -20.43 5.68 -23.04
C GLN A 462 -21.62 4.73 -23.12
N ALA A 463 -21.99 4.17 -21.95
CA ALA A 463 -23.25 3.46 -21.77
C ALA A 463 -23.95 3.97 -20.51
N GLY A 464 -25.09 4.63 -20.67
CA GLY A 464 -25.77 5.33 -19.58
C GLY A 464 -24.86 6.40 -18.96
N LYS A 465 -24.59 6.29 -17.65
CA LYS A 465 -23.72 7.21 -16.92
C LYS A 465 -22.25 6.76 -16.82
N TYR A 466 -21.91 5.56 -17.36
CA TYR A 466 -20.57 4.99 -17.23
C TYR A 466 -19.76 5.17 -18.51
N TYR A 467 -18.43 5.32 -18.32
CA TYR A 467 -17.44 5.44 -19.37
C TYR A 467 -16.56 4.20 -19.38
N TYR A 468 -16.29 3.71 -20.57
CA TYR A 468 -15.51 2.51 -20.78
C TYR A 468 -14.29 2.88 -21.64
N GLY A 469 -13.12 2.89 -21.02
CA GLY A 469 -11.83 3.16 -21.63
C GLY A 469 -10.91 1.95 -21.47
N VAL A 470 -9.68 2.09 -21.93
CA VAL A 470 -8.61 1.11 -21.73
C VAL A 470 -7.54 1.70 -20.81
N SER A 471 -6.89 0.85 -20.03
CA SER A 471 -5.76 1.25 -19.19
C SER A 471 -4.52 1.57 -20.03
N ASP A 472 -3.36 1.13 -19.66
CA ASP A 472 -2.10 1.52 -20.31
C ASP A 472 -1.81 0.80 -21.61
N ASP A 473 -2.50 -0.33 -21.90
CA ASP A 473 -2.29 -1.14 -23.08
C ASP A 473 -3.46 -1.05 -24.06
N ASN A 474 -3.18 -0.58 -25.26
CA ASN A 474 -4.17 -0.41 -26.32
C ASN A 474 -4.45 -1.68 -27.14
N SER A 475 -3.75 -2.76 -26.88
CA SER A 475 -3.75 -3.91 -27.80
C SER A 475 -4.95 -4.83 -27.69
N ASP A 476 -5.57 -4.93 -26.52
CA ASP A 476 -6.75 -5.76 -26.26
C ASP A 476 -7.99 -4.96 -25.88
N SER A 477 -8.03 -3.70 -26.32
CA SER A 477 -9.18 -2.83 -26.13
C SER A 477 -10.43 -3.43 -26.79
N TYR A 478 -11.57 -3.26 -26.15
CA TYR A 478 -12.87 -3.64 -26.73
C TYR A 478 -13.32 -2.60 -27.76
N TYR A 479 -14.21 -3.03 -28.65
CA TYR A 479 -14.81 -2.14 -29.63
C TYR A 479 -15.80 -1.20 -28.96
N ILE A 480 -15.81 0.08 -29.39
CA ILE A 480 -16.81 1.07 -29.00
C ILE A 480 -17.97 1.06 -29.98
N CYS A 481 -17.68 0.96 -31.25
CA CYS A 481 -18.69 0.87 -32.27
C CYS A 481 -18.28 -0.04 -33.42
N THR A 482 -19.25 -0.45 -34.19
CA THR A 482 -19.11 -1.23 -35.41
C THR A 482 -19.75 -0.49 -36.58
N CYS A 483 -19.03 -0.45 -37.69
CA CYS A 483 -19.48 0.16 -38.93
C CYS A 483 -19.68 -0.93 -39.98
N SER A 484 -20.86 -1.03 -40.57
CA SER A 484 -21.18 -1.97 -41.64
C SER A 484 -21.43 -1.22 -42.93
N LEU A 485 -21.06 -1.83 -44.07
CA LEU A 485 -21.32 -1.29 -45.42
C LEU A 485 -22.49 -2.00 -46.08
N ASP A 486 -23.17 -1.25 -46.96
CA ASP A 486 -24.07 -1.89 -47.93
C ASP A 486 -23.27 -2.72 -48.96
N SER A 487 -23.94 -3.55 -49.72
CA SER A 487 -23.30 -4.43 -50.72
C SER A 487 -22.50 -3.66 -51.79
N LYS A 488 -22.85 -2.40 -52.04
CA LYS A 488 -22.20 -1.53 -53.04
C LYS A 488 -21.02 -0.74 -52.45
N GLY A 489 -20.82 -0.74 -51.12
CA GLY A 489 -19.79 0.00 -50.44
C GLY A 489 -19.96 1.53 -50.52
N LYS A 490 -21.20 2.02 -50.71
CA LYS A 490 -21.51 3.46 -50.85
C LYS A 490 -22.12 4.05 -49.60
N ASN A 491 -22.87 3.26 -48.88
CA ASN A 491 -23.50 3.67 -47.62
C ASN A 491 -23.10 2.72 -46.51
N GLY A 492 -23.10 3.22 -45.31
CA GLY A 492 -22.78 2.46 -44.11
C GLY A 492 -23.64 2.87 -42.92
N THR A 493 -23.54 2.09 -41.90
CA THR A 493 -24.14 2.39 -40.58
C THR A 493 -23.10 2.18 -39.52
N MET A 494 -22.95 3.18 -38.63
CA MET A 494 -22.10 3.09 -37.44
C MET A 494 -23.01 2.90 -36.22
N LYS A 495 -22.84 1.79 -35.50
CA LYS A 495 -23.64 1.46 -34.32
C LYS A 495 -22.74 1.27 -33.09
N GLY A 496 -23.24 1.65 -31.92
CA GLY A 496 -22.56 1.32 -30.67
C GLY A 496 -22.38 -0.18 -30.53
N TYR A 497 -21.19 -0.59 -30.13
CA TYR A 497 -20.89 -2.02 -29.90
C TYR A 497 -21.62 -2.48 -28.61
N THR A 498 -22.03 -3.74 -28.61
CA THR A 498 -22.61 -4.38 -27.43
C THR A 498 -21.57 -5.28 -26.79
N LEU A 499 -21.04 -4.83 -25.66
CA LEU A 499 -20.10 -5.60 -24.84
C LEU A 499 -20.89 -6.59 -23.98
N GLN A 500 -20.52 -7.86 -24.04
CA GLN A 500 -21.06 -8.90 -23.15
C GLN A 500 -20.22 -8.95 -21.87
N THR A 501 -20.85 -8.77 -20.73
CA THR A 501 -20.21 -8.87 -19.42
C THR A 501 -20.89 -9.92 -18.56
N SER A 502 -20.25 -10.33 -17.47
CA SER A 502 -20.85 -11.24 -16.49
C SER A 502 -22.14 -10.70 -15.84
N SER A 503 -22.34 -9.37 -15.89
CA SER A 503 -23.50 -8.66 -15.32
C SER A 503 -24.58 -8.34 -16.37
N GLY A 504 -24.39 -8.73 -17.63
CA GLY A 504 -25.31 -8.46 -18.73
C GLY A 504 -24.66 -7.73 -19.91
N ASN A 505 -25.49 -7.36 -20.88
CA ASN A 505 -25.04 -6.70 -22.10
C ASN A 505 -25.00 -5.18 -21.92
N ILE A 506 -23.90 -4.57 -22.34
CA ILE A 506 -23.67 -3.12 -22.30
C ILE A 506 -23.56 -2.62 -23.74
N THR A 507 -24.50 -1.79 -24.21
CA THR A 507 -24.46 -1.19 -25.54
C THR A 507 -24.04 0.27 -25.43
N PHE A 508 -23.01 0.66 -26.19
CA PHE A 508 -22.53 2.04 -26.22
C PHE A 508 -23.46 2.93 -27.01
N SER A 509 -23.73 4.12 -26.48
CA SER A 509 -24.60 5.12 -27.10
C SER A 509 -23.84 6.25 -27.80
N MET A 510 -22.57 6.47 -27.43
CA MET A 510 -21.68 7.45 -28.04
C MET A 510 -20.22 7.15 -27.77
N MET A 511 -19.32 7.84 -28.47
CA MET A 511 -17.89 7.87 -28.18
C MET A 511 -17.42 9.32 -27.98
N PHE A 512 -16.44 9.53 -27.11
CA PHE A 512 -15.83 10.84 -26.89
C PHE A 512 -14.49 10.71 -26.14
N TYR A 513 -13.79 11.83 -25.97
CA TYR A 513 -12.54 11.85 -25.22
C TYR A 513 -12.73 12.21 -23.76
N ILE A 514 -11.99 11.51 -22.92
CA ILE A 514 -11.76 11.89 -21.52
C ILE A 514 -10.28 12.03 -21.24
N GLY A 515 -9.95 12.82 -20.22
CA GLY A 515 -8.63 12.87 -19.59
C GLY A 515 -8.71 12.38 -18.16
N ILE A 516 -7.85 11.46 -17.79
CA ILE A 516 -7.71 10.99 -16.39
C ILE A 516 -6.46 11.62 -15.81
N GLY A 517 -6.64 12.47 -14.80
CA GLY A 517 -5.56 13.10 -14.04
C GLY A 517 -5.61 12.70 -12.57
N ASP A 518 -4.61 13.12 -11.80
CA ASP A 518 -4.47 12.78 -10.37
C ASP A 518 -5.65 13.27 -9.51
N THR A 519 -6.34 14.33 -9.97
CA THR A 519 -7.45 14.97 -9.24
C THR A 519 -8.84 14.61 -9.78
N GLY A 520 -8.93 13.82 -10.86
CA GLY A 520 -10.23 13.42 -11.42
C GLY A 520 -10.25 13.15 -12.92
N THR A 521 -11.48 12.99 -13.43
CA THR A 521 -11.74 12.75 -14.84
C THR A 521 -12.25 14.03 -15.50
N TYR A 522 -11.67 14.40 -16.61
CA TYR A 522 -11.98 15.58 -17.41
C TYR A 522 -12.55 15.17 -18.76
N THR A 523 -13.47 15.95 -19.30
CA THR A 523 -13.96 15.78 -20.68
C THR A 523 -13.17 16.68 -21.62
N TYR A 524 -12.68 16.12 -22.74
CA TYR A 524 -12.05 16.89 -23.80
C TYR A 524 -13.13 17.46 -24.73
N GLY A 525 -13.15 18.77 -24.87
CA GLY A 525 -14.09 19.45 -25.75
C GLY A 525 -15.54 19.45 -25.25
N ASP A 526 -16.44 19.85 -26.15
CA ASP A 526 -17.87 19.87 -25.90
C ASP A 526 -18.47 18.51 -26.21
N LYS A 527 -18.85 17.78 -25.16
CA LYS A 527 -19.39 16.42 -25.26
C LYS A 527 -20.61 16.33 -26.18
N SER A 528 -21.42 17.38 -26.30
CA SER A 528 -22.60 17.40 -27.14
C SER A 528 -22.30 17.40 -28.65
N LYS A 529 -21.03 17.60 -29.00
CA LYS A 529 -20.56 17.61 -30.41
C LYS A 529 -19.94 16.27 -30.86
N PHE A 530 -19.87 15.29 -29.98
CA PHE A 530 -19.36 13.95 -30.34
C PHE A 530 -20.45 13.05 -30.89
N PRO A 531 -20.10 12.08 -31.78
CA PRO A 531 -21.08 11.24 -32.46
C PRO A 531 -21.94 10.42 -31.49
N ILE A 532 -23.26 10.52 -31.65
CA ILE A 532 -24.25 9.73 -30.91
C ILE A 532 -24.78 8.61 -31.82
N PHE A 533 -24.67 7.39 -31.37
CA PHE A 533 -25.07 6.23 -32.12
C PHE A 533 -26.60 5.99 -32.12
N PRO A 534 -27.15 5.43 -33.18
CA PRO A 534 -26.52 5.03 -34.45
C PRO A 534 -26.27 6.23 -35.37
N CYS A 535 -25.21 6.15 -36.20
CA CYS A 535 -24.93 7.14 -37.25
C CYS A 535 -25.16 6.51 -38.64
N ARG A 536 -25.56 7.33 -39.58
CA ARG A 536 -25.58 6.97 -41.03
C ARG A 536 -24.29 7.46 -41.66
N MET A 537 -23.78 6.68 -42.60
CA MET A 537 -22.57 7.01 -43.33
C MET A 537 -22.85 7.01 -44.81
N GLY A 538 -22.35 7.98 -45.52
CA GLY A 538 -22.40 8.10 -46.97
C GLY A 538 -21.04 8.43 -47.54
N ARG A 539 -20.71 7.90 -48.72
CA ARG A 539 -19.45 8.28 -49.38
C ARG A 539 -19.55 9.69 -49.93
N ALA A 540 -18.61 10.56 -49.53
CA ALA A 540 -18.61 11.96 -49.96
C ALA A 540 -18.33 12.06 -51.48
N GLY A 541 -19.11 12.87 -52.18
CA GLY A 541 -18.89 13.13 -53.60
C GLY A 541 -19.42 12.10 -54.61
N LEU A 542 -20.34 11.20 -54.20
CA LEU A 542 -21.03 10.26 -55.08
C LEU A 542 -22.46 10.69 -55.37
#